data_15e67fb70f6037d5282f121a0243f7f9
#
_entry.id   15e67fb70f6037d5282f121a0243f7f9
#
_cell.length_a   1.000
_cell.length_b   1.000
_cell.length_c   1.000
_cell.angle_alpha   90.00
_cell.angle_beta   90.00
_cell.angle_gamma   90.00
#
_symmetry.space_group_name_H-M   'P 1'
#
loop_
_entity.id
_entity.type
_entity.pdbx_description
1 polymer ?
#
loop_
_entity_poly.entity_id
_entity_poly.type
_entity_poly.pdbx_seq_one_letter_code
_entity_poly.pdbx_strand_id
1 'polypeptide(L)'
;MLGVVMMLSAAAGSGAVCAPARLSACQDTNQLVMAPAFTAAVRRFIGKRKAAYLYANGDVAGQQIDVLHGPPDEPTRIGNLYRFTACRAHSCPEKGAAVLDPAGKIVALAILYSPCATADTRDCNRRDDLVVFMRERDRVQRVEVVANLRAWAVDQVASSYMVPGQPKVRFGGMQVIDPAAAR
;
A
#
# COMPACT_ATOMS: atom_id res chain seq x y z
N MET A 1 -59.03 -30.39 -0.62
CA MET A 1 -57.56 -30.40 -0.89
C MET A 1 -57.05 -29.00 -0.75
N LEU A 2 -56.42 -28.64 0.39
CA LEU A 2 -55.80 -27.33 0.61
C LEU A 2 -54.33 -27.46 0.21
N GLY A 3 -53.92 -26.73 -0.83
CA GLY A 3 -52.51 -26.60 -1.20
C GLY A 3 -51.77 -25.59 -0.34
N VAL A 4 -50.75 -26.05 0.41
CA VAL A 4 -49.82 -25.22 1.14
C VAL A 4 -48.78 -24.68 0.17
N VAL A 5 -48.83 -23.34 -0.07
CA VAL A 5 -47.78 -22.64 -0.82
C VAL A 5 -46.65 -22.34 0.17
N MET A 6 -45.53 -23.07 0.09
CA MET A 6 -44.30 -22.72 0.76
C MET A 6 -43.64 -21.53 0.02
N MET A 7 -43.67 -20.35 0.65
CA MET A 7 -42.82 -19.22 0.18
C MET A 7 -41.37 -19.47 0.65
N LEU A 8 -40.49 -19.80 -0.29
CA LEU A 8 -39.05 -19.76 -0.04
C LEU A 8 -38.62 -18.28 0.03
N SER A 9 -38.35 -17.81 1.25
CA SER A 9 -37.65 -16.54 1.46
C SER A 9 -36.17 -16.72 1.07
N ALA A 10 -35.78 -16.22 -0.09
CA ALA A 10 -34.38 -16.07 -0.46
C ALA A 10 -33.76 -15.02 0.47
N ALA A 11 -32.99 -15.45 1.47
CA ALA A 11 -32.12 -14.56 2.24
C ALA A 11 -31.06 -14.02 1.26
N ALA A 12 -31.23 -12.79 0.81
CA ALA A 12 -30.18 -12.05 0.11
C ALA A 12 -29.00 -11.90 1.09
N GLY A 13 -27.99 -12.76 0.93
CA GLY A 13 -26.74 -12.64 1.66
C GLY A 13 -26.14 -11.28 1.37
N SER A 14 -26.19 -10.35 2.33
CA SER A 14 -25.47 -9.08 2.27
C SER A 14 -23.97 -9.45 2.25
N GLY A 15 -23.37 -9.51 1.06
CA GLY A 15 -21.92 -9.71 0.90
C GLY A 15 -21.20 -8.70 1.80
N ALA A 16 -20.31 -9.19 2.64
CA ALA A 16 -19.56 -8.32 3.55
C ALA A 16 -18.75 -7.31 2.74
N VAL A 17 -18.98 -6.01 2.99
CA VAL A 17 -18.27 -4.92 2.31
C VAL A 17 -16.86 -4.79 2.89
N CYS A 18 -15.85 -4.65 2.01
CA CYS A 18 -14.47 -4.37 2.38
C CYS A 18 -14.38 -3.09 3.20
N ALA A 19 -13.74 -3.17 4.35
CA ALA A 19 -13.46 -2.03 5.23
C ALA A 19 -12.30 -2.39 6.17
N PRO A 20 -11.61 -1.41 6.79
CA PRO A 20 -10.56 -1.70 7.77
C PRO A 20 -11.00 -2.67 8.88
N ALA A 21 -12.25 -2.57 9.34
CA ALA A 21 -12.80 -3.49 10.33
C ALA A 21 -13.16 -4.90 9.78
N ARG A 22 -13.02 -5.14 8.47
CA ARG A 22 -13.38 -6.38 7.78
C ARG A 22 -12.43 -6.68 6.63
N LEU A 23 -11.14 -6.74 6.92
CA LEU A 23 -10.09 -6.92 5.90
C LEU A 23 -10.21 -8.23 5.12
N SER A 24 -10.78 -9.29 5.73
CA SER A 24 -11.02 -10.56 5.05
C SER A 24 -12.08 -10.49 3.95
N ALA A 25 -12.88 -9.43 3.91
CA ALA A 25 -13.85 -9.19 2.85
C ALA A 25 -13.25 -8.41 1.67
N CYS A 26 -12.02 -7.89 1.80
CA CYS A 26 -11.34 -7.15 0.74
C CYS A 26 -10.72 -8.13 -0.26
N GLN A 27 -11.16 -8.08 -1.49
CA GLN A 27 -10.61 -8.89 -2.59
C GLN A 27 -9.35 -8.27 -3.17
N ASP A 28 -9.23 -6.94 -3.11
CA ASP A 28 -8.10 -6.19 -3.63
C ASP A 28 -7.85 -4.88 -2.84
N THR A 29 -6.76 -4.21 -3.19
CA THR A 29 -6.35 -2.96 -2.57
C THR A 29 -7.30 -1.81 -2.89
N ASN A 30 -7.90 -1.77 -4.09
CA ASN A 30 -8.80 -0.67 -4.48
C ASN A 30 -10.06 -0.64 -3.60
N GLN A 31 -10.62 -1.81 -3.28
CA GLN A 31 -11.77 -1.88 -2.37
C GLN A 31 -11.44 -1.28 -0.99
N LEU A 32 -10.23 -1.53 -0.47
CA LEU A 32 -9.78 -0.95 0.80
C LEU A 32 -9.59 0.58 0.68
N VAL A 33 -8.93 1.04 -0.39
CA VAL A 33 -8.61 2.46 -0.59
C VAL A 33 -9.87 3.30 -0.80
N MET A 34 -10.89 2.75 -1.45
CA MET A 34 -12.18 3.42 -1.63
C MET A 34 -12.99 3.56 -0.33
N ALA A 35 -12.63 2.84 0.73
CA ALA A 35 -13.27 3.01 2.03
C ALA A 35 -12.82 4.33 2.71
N PRO A 36 -13.73 5.31 2.97
CA PRO A 36 -13.35 6.60 3.57
C PRO A 36 -12.63 6.47 4.91
N ALA A 37 -12.95 5.42 5.67
CA ALA A 37 -12.30 5.13 6.94
C ALA A 37 -10.81 4.80 6.78
N PHE A 38 -10.41 4.13 5.69
CA PHE A 38 -9.01 3.83 5.40
C PHE A 38 -8.24 5.09 5.04
N THR A 39 -8.74 5.91 4.11
CA THR A 39 -8.06 7.16 3.71
C THR A 39 -7.92 8.14 4.88
N ALA A 40 -8.94 8.22 5.75
CA ALA A 40 -8.85 8.99 6.99
C ALA A 40 -7.79 8.42 7.97
N ALA A 41 -7.66 7.08 8.04
CA ALA A 41 -6.64 6.43 8.86
C ALA A 41 -5.22 6.70 8.34
N VAL A 42 -5.01 6.65 7.00
CA VAL A 42 -3.72 7.00 6.36
C VAL A 42 -3.32 8.44 6.72
N ARG A 43 -4.24 9.40 6.58
CA ARG A 43 -3.98 10.81 6.93
C ARG A 43 -3.63 11.00 8.40
N ARG A 44 -4.32 10.32 9.31
CA ARG A 44 -3.99 10.35 10.75
C ARG A 44 -2.65 9.68 11.06
N PHE A 45 -2.31 8.60 10.35
CA PHE A 45 -1.09 7.85 10.59
C PHE A 45 0.14 8.64 10.16
N ILE A 46 0.15 9.22 8.96
CA ILE A 46 1.26 9.99 8.39
C ILE A 46 1.31 11.42 8.94
N GLY A 47 0.16 12.03 9.25
CA GLY A 47 0.05 13.42 9.69
C GLY A 47 0.25 14.40 8.52
N LYS A 48 0.75 15.61 8.84
CA LYS A 48 0.91 16.73 7.88
C LYS A 48 2.28 16.75 7.19
N ARG A 49 2.95 15.61 7.09
CA ARG A 49 4.28 15.50 6.48
C ARG A 49 4.23 15.85 5.00
N LYS A 50 5.23 16.61 4.54
CA LYS A 50 5.49 16.89 3.13
C LYS A 50 6.81 16.27 2.70
N ALA A 51 6.86 15.69 1.54
CA ALA A 51 8.06 15.17 0.88
C ALA A 51 7.80 15.01 -0.63
N ALA A 52 8.85 14.76 -1.38
CA ALA A 52 8.77 14.53 -2.82
C ALA A 52 9.09 13.06 -3.11
N TYR A 53 8.10 12.20 -3.06
CA TYR A 53 8.23 10.81 -3.49
C TYR A 53 7.70 10.63 -4.92
N LEU A 54 6.42 10.97 -5.15
CA LEU A 54 5.80 10.88 -6.47
C LEU A 54 5.81 12.22 -7.21
N TYR A 55 5.76 13.32 -6.47
CA TYR A 55 5.78 14.69 -7.01
C TYR A 55 6.32 15.69 -5.96
N ALA A 56 6.84 16.80 -6.45
CA ALA A 56 7.50 17.81 -5.61
C ALA A 56 6.55 18.40 -4.55
N ASN A 57 7.06 18.55 -3.32
CA ASN A 57 6.36 19.20 -2.18
C ASN A 57 4.97 18.65 -1.85
N GLY A 58 4.71 17.39 -2.21
CA GLY A 58 3.42 16.76 -2.02
C GLY A 58 3.10 16.42 -0.55
N ASP A 59 1.82 16.45 -0.19
CA ASP A 59 1.32 15.81 1.03
C ASP A 59 1.59 14.31 0.98
N VAL A 60 2.37 13.79 1.92
CA VAL A 60 2.80 12.37 1.92
C VAL A 60 1.61 11.43 2.07
N ALA A 61 0.61 11.80 2.86
CA ALA A 61 -0.59 10.98 3.00
C ALA A 61 -1.39 10.92 1.69
N GLY A 62 -1.44 12.03 0.95
CA GLY A 62 -2.00 12.08 -0.40
C GLY A 62 -1.25 11.18 -1.36
N GLN A 63 0.08 11.27 -1.41
CA GLN A 63 0.93 10.41 -2.25
C GLN A 63 0.76 8.93 -1.90
N GLN A 64 0.67 8.57 -0.62
CA GLN A 64 0.42 7.19 -0.18
C GLN A 64 -0.95 6.66 -0.64
N ILE A 65 -1.97 7.50 -0.62
CA ILE A 65 -3.31 7.14 -1.12
C ILE A 65 -3.26 6.99 -2.64
N ASP A 66 -2.64 7.93 -3.33
CA ASP A 66 -2.55 7.97 -4.79
C ASP A 66 -1.83 6.73 -5.36
N VAL A 67 -0.73 6.31 -4.74
CA VAL A 67 0.02 5.13 -5.16
C VAL A 67 -0.73 3.80 -4.96
N LEU A 68 -1.81 3.80 -4.19
CA LEU A 68 -2.66 2.62 -3.96
C LEU A 68 -3.94 2.60 -4.82
N HIS A 69 -4.17 3.62 -5.67
CA HIS A 69 -5.40 3.76 -6.47
C HIS A 69 -5.34 3.16 -7.89
N GLY A 70 -4.20 2.63 -8.31
CA GLY A 70 -4.06 2.02 -9.64
C GLY A 70 -4.34 0.51 -9.64
N PRO A 71 -3.81 -0.21 -10.61
CA PRO A 71 -3.94 -1.67 -10.68
C PRO A 71 -3.54 -2.33 -9.36
N PRO A 72 -4.48 -3.06 -8.70
CA PRO A 72 -4.23 -3.67 -7.41
C PRO A 72 -3.63 -5.06 -7.55
N ASP A 73 -2.85 -5.46 -6.54
CA ASP A 73 -2.51 -6.86 -6.32
C ASP A 73 -3.52 -7.52 -5.37
N GLU A 74 -3.55 -8.84 -5.34
CA GLU A 74 -4.28 -9.59 -4.32
C GLU A 74 -3.67 -9.36 -2.93
N PRO A 75 -4.49 -9.23 -1.88
CA PRO A 75 -3.98 -9.10 -0.52
C PRO A 75 -3.16 -10.32 -0.10
N THR A 76 -2.03 -10.09 0.54
CA THR A 76 -1.15 -11.14 1.07
C THR A 76 -1.05 -11.06 2.58
N ARG A 77 -0.39 -12.06 3.22
CA ARG A 77 -0.24 -12.13 4.67
C ARG A 77 1.22 -12.01 5.08
N ILE A 78 1.44 -11.34 6.21
CA ILE A 78 2.70 -11.33 6.97
C ILE A 78 2.34 -11.82 8.37
N GLY A 79 2.47 -13.13 8.63
CA GLY A 79 1.92 -13.72 9.83
C GLY A 79 0.40 -13.50 9.92
N ASN A 80 -0.06 -12.84 10.98
CA ASN A 80 -1.47 -12.48 11.16
C ASN A 80 -1.88 -11.14 10.52
N LEU A 81 -0.92 -10.39 9.93
CA LEU A 81 -1.18 -9.10 9.30
C LEU A 81 -1.63 -9.28 7.85
N TYR A 82 -2.31 -8.27 7.31
CA TYR A 82 -2.66 -8.16 5.89
C TYR A 82 -1.75 -7.14 5.22
N ARG A 83 -1.20 -7.49 4.05
CA ARG A 83 -0.51 -6.55 3.17
C ARG A 83 -1.33 -6.35 1.91
N PHE A 84 -1.67 -5.11 1.62
CA PHE A 84 -2.35 -4.63 0.43
C PHE A 84 -1.33 -3.86 -0.41
N THR A 85 -1.23 -4.17 -1.69
CA THR A 85 -0.32 -3.49 -2.62
C THR A 85 -1.03 -3.11 -3.90
N ALA A 86 -0.58 -2.01 -4.51
CA ALA A 86 -1.03 -1.57 -5.82
C ALA A 86 0.07 -0.74 -6.48
N CYS A 87 -0.08 -0.47 -7.78
CA CYS A 87 0.73 0.55 -8.43
C CYS A 87 -0.07 1.85 -8.61
N ARG A 88 0.63 2.96 -8.85
CA ARG A 88 -0.01 4.22 -9.18
C ARG A 88 -0.70 4.14 -10.53
N ALA A 89 -1.90 4.70 -10.63
CA ALA A 89 -2.60 4.83 -11.90
C ALA A 89 -1.73 5.59 -12.92
N HIS A 90 -1.59 5.04 -14.13
CA HIS A 90 -0.76 5.56 -15.22
C HIS A 90 0.76 5.57 -14.97
N SER A 91 1.24 5.03 -13.81
CA SER A 91 2.67 4.97 -13.48
C SER A 91 2.99 3.75 -12.62
N CYS A 92 2.81 2.54 -13.16
CA CYS A 92 3.04 1.29 -12.43
C CYS A 92 4.49 1.01 -11.95
N PRO A 93 5.55 1.66 -12.39
CA PRO A 93 6.82 1.62 -11.67
C PRO A 93 6.71 2.13 -10.23
N GLU A 94 5.87 3.14 -9.98
CA GLU A 94 5.58 3.65 -8.63
C GLU A 94 4.53 2.76 -7.96
N LYS A 95 4.87 2.19 -6.80
CA LYS A 95 4.03 1.20 -6.10
C LYS A 95 3.85 1.57 -4.64
N GLY A 96 2.71 1.19 -4.09
CA GLY A 96 2.38 1.38 -2.69
C GLY A 96 2.11 0.08 -1.95
N ALA A 97 2.37 0.10 -0.65
CA ALA A 97 1.92 -0.96 0.25
C ALA A 97 1.27 -0.38 1.51
N ALA A 98 0.29 -1.11 2.02
CA ALA A 98 -0.34 -0.88 3.32
C ALA A 98 -0.38 -2.19 4.10
N VAL A 99 0.18 -2.19 5.31
CA VAL A 99 0.14 -3.33 6.23
C VAL A 99 -0.78 -2.99 7.38
N LEU A 100 -1.80 -3.84 7.58
CA LEU A 100 -2.81 -3.67 8.63
C LEU A 100 -2.87 -4.90 9.53
N ASP A 101 -3.17 -4.67 10.81
CA ASP A 101 -3.50 -5.76 11.71
C ASP A 101 -4.95 -6.26 11.49
N PRO A 102 -5.36 -7.39 12.08
CA PRO A 102 -6.72 -7.94 11.93
C PRO A 102 -7.83 -6.99 12.38
N ALA A 103 -7.53 -6.02 13.24
CA ALA A 103 -8.48 -4.98 13.67
C ALA A 103 -8.52 -3.79 12.68
N GLY A 104 -7.76 -3.85 11.59
CA GLY A 104 -7.71 -2.79 10.57
C GLY A 104 -6.86 -1.58 10.93
N LYS A 105 -6.05 -1.69 11.99
CA LYS A 105 -5.10 -0.64 12.35
C LYS A 105 -3.89 -0.70 11.44
N ILE A 106 -3.48 0.46 10.92
CA ILE A 106 -2.27 0.58 10.12
C ILE A 106 -1.04 0.30 10.99
N VAL A 107 -0.22 -0.68 10.55
CA VAL A 107 1.07 -1.06 11.12
C VAL A 107 2.20 -0.38 10.36
N ALA A 108 2.13 -0.43 9.01
CA ALA A 108 3.10 0.22 8.15
C ALA A 108 2.43 0.69 6.85
N LEU A 109 3.00 1.73 6.26
CA LEU A 109 2.71 2.20 4.90
C LEU A 109 4.03 2.30 4.14
N ALA A 110 4.02 2.08 2.83
CA ALA A 110 5.25 2.17 2.05
C ALA A 110 4.99 2.72 0.64
N ILE A 111 5.97 3.47 0.14
CA ILE A 111 6.02 3.96 -1.25
C ILE A 111 7.33 3.51 -1.87
N LEU A 112 7.25 2.77 -2.96
CA LEU A 112 8.34 2.46 -3.87
C LEU A 112 8.29 3.49 -4.99
N TYR A 113 9.37 4.25 -5.17
CA TYR A 113 9.40 5.40 -6.06
C TYR A 113 10.77 5.59 -6.71
N SER A 114 10.76 6.21 -7.86
CA SER A 114 12.00 6.66 -8.52
C SER A 114 12.39 8.03 -7.98
N PRO A 115 13.61 8.23 -7.47
CA PRO A 115 14.02 9.49 -6.84
C PRO A 115 14.18 10.66 -7.83
N CYS A 116 13.79 10.49 -9.08
CA CYS A 116 13.88 11.53 -10.13
C CYS A 116 13.07 12.80 -9.81
N ALA A 117 12.03 12.69 -8.99
CA ALA A 117 11.24 13.85 -8.57
C ALA A 117 12.05 14.87 -7.75
N THR A 118 13.23 14.49 -7.24
CA THR A 118 14.05 15.30 -6.33
C THR A 118 15.50 15.46 -6.76
N ALA A 119 15.97 14.67 -7.72
CA ALA A 119 17.37 14.63 -8.08
C ALA A 119 17.57 15.08 -9.54
N ASP A 120 18.34 16.13 -9.72
CA ASP A 120 18.87 16.56 -11.01
C ASP A 120 20.02 15.60 -11.44
N THR A 121 19.75 14.29 -11.47
CA THR A 121 20.74 13.29 -11.82
C THR A 121 20.26 12.46 -13.01
N ARG A 122 21.15 12.31 -14.00
CA ARG A 122 20.91 11.49 -15.22
C ARG A 122 20.62 10.00 -14.91
N ASP A 123 20.91 9.56 -13.70
CA ASP A 123 20.77 8.16 -13.27
C ASP A 123 19.53 7.90 -12.40
N CYS A 124 18.70 8.89 -12.16
CA CYS A 124 17.53 8.74 -11.28
C CYS A 124 16.54 7.68 -11.80
N ASN A 125 16.39 7.52 -13.12
CA ASN A 125 15.51 6.51 -13.73
C ASN A 125 16.04 5.08 -13.66
N ARG A 126 17.22 4.86 -13.07
CA ARG A 126 17.85 3.53 -12.95
C ARG A 126 17.79 2.97 -11.54
N ARG A 127 17.09 3.66 -10.65
CA ARG A 127 17.03 3.30 -9.25
C ARG A 127 15.64 3.59 -8.70
N ASP A 128 15.08 2.62 -7.99
CA ASP A 128 13.90 2.81 -7.17
C ASP A 128 14.23 2.64 -5.69
N ASP A 129 13.76 3.56 -4.87
CA ASP A 129 13.93 3.58 -3.43
C ASP A 129 12.61 3.27 -2.74
N LEU A 130 12.68 2.63 -1.57
CA LEU A 130 11.54 2.35 -0.72
C LEU A 130 11.54 3.27 0.49
N VAL A 131 10.47 4.02 0.71
CA VAL A 131 10.21 4.63 2.02
C VAL A 131 9.12 3.84 2.74
N VAL A 132 9.36 3.55 4.01
CA VAL A 132 8.43 2.85 4.91
C VAL A 132 8.08 3.79 6.06
N PHE A 133 6.81 4.05 6.27
CA PHE A 133 6.29 4.76 7.43
C PHE A 133 5.83 3.74 8.46
N MET A 134 6.51 3.68 9.60
CA MET A 134 6.21 2.72 10.66
C MET A 134 6.61 3.32 12.01
N ARG A 135 5.73 3.20 13.02
CA ARG A 135 6.04 3.70 14.35
C ARG A 135 7.20 2.91 14.97
N GLU A 136 8.08 3.57 15.70
CA GLU A 136 9.28 2.96 16.28
C GLU A 136 8.97 1.70 17.11
N ARG A 137 7.94 1.76 17.96
CA ARG A 137 7.50 0.59 18.75
C ARG A 137 7.10 -0.60 17.88
N ASP A 138 6.41 -0.34 16.74
CA ASP A 138 5.97 -1.41 15.84
C ASP A 138 7.19 -1.95 15.05
N ARG A 139 8.16 -1.11 14.73
CA ARG A 139 9.42 -1.49 14.07
C ARG A 139 10.23 -2.48 14.91
N VAL A 140 10.36 -2.21 16.21
CA VAL A 140 11.10 -3.09 17.14
C VAL A 140 10.37 -4.42 17.37
N GLN A 141 9.02 -4.37 17.47
CA GLN A 141 8.21 -5.56 17.76
C GLN A 141 7.88 -6.40 16.53
N ARG A 142 8.02 -5.86 15.32
CA ARG A 142 7.57 -6.47 14.06
C ARG A 142 8.62 -6.32 12.96
N VAL A 143 9.82 -6.81 13.23
CA VAL A 143 10.95 -6.76 12.29
C VAL A 143 10.66 -7.49 10.99
N GLU A 144 9.79 -8.51 11.03
CA GLU A 144 9.33 -9.26 9.86
C GLU A 144 8.55 -8.39 8.85
N VAL A 145 7.86 -7.33 9.31
CA VAL A 145 7.15 -6.41 8.41
C VAL A 145 8.15 -5.62 7.57
N VAL A 146 9.21 -5.11 8.20
CA VAL A 146 10.26 -4.36 7.49
C VAL A 146 10.99 -5.25 6.49
N ALA A 147 11.34 -6.48 6.91
CA ALA A 147 11.99 -7.46 6.03
C ALA A 147 11.09 -7.84 4.85
N ASN A 148 9.78 -8.07 5.08
CA ASN A 148 8.82 -8.41 4.04
C ASN A 148 8.62 -7.26 3.03
N LEU A 149 8.48 -6.02 3.50
CA LEU A 149 8.33 -4.85 2.63
C LEU A 149 9.59 -4.62 1.79
N ARG A 150 10.78 -4.86 2.36
CA ARG A 150 12.03 -4.80 1.61
C ARG A 150 12.10 -5.88 0.52
N ALA A 151 11.79 -7.13 0.87
CA ALA A 151 11.77 -8.23 -0.10
C ALA A 151 10.76 -7.95 -1.23
N TRP A 152 9.54 -7.52 -0.88
CA TRP A 152 8.54 -7.11 -1.85
C TRP A 152 9.07 -6.02 -2.81
N ALA A 153 9.71 -4.97 -2.30
CA ALA A 153 10.24 -3.91 -3.14
C ALA A 153 11.35 -4.41 -4.09
N VAL A 154 12.24 -5.26 -3.61
CA VAL A 154 13.28 -5.90 -4.44
C VAL A 154 12.67 -6.72 -5.56
N ASP A 155 11.65 -7.53 -5.26
CA ASP A 155 10.94 -8.35 -6.25
C ASP A 155 10.19 -7.49 -7.28
N GLN A 156 9.55 -6.39 -6.82
CA GLN A 156 8.87 -5.45 -7.71
C GLN A 156 9.84 -4.77 -8.67
N VAL A 157 11.00 -4.34 -8.21
CA VAL A 157 12.04 -3.73 -9.05
C VAL A 157 12.61 -4.76 -10.03
N ALA A 158 12.85 -6.00 -9.58
CA ALA A 158 13.38 -7.07 -10.43
C ALA A 158 12.40 -7.48 -11.55
N SER A 159 11.08 -7.43 -11.26
CA SER A 159 10.02 -7.75 -12.22
C SER A 159 9.57 -6.56 -13.05
N SER A 160 10.00 -5.34 -12.72
CA SER A 160 9.65 -4.12 -13.43
C SER A 160 10.18 -4.15 -14.86
N TYR A 161 9.38 -3.72 -15.79
CA TYR A 161 9.51 -3.64 -17.22
C TYR A 161 10.94 -3.70 -17.77
N MET A 162 11.29 -4.86 -18.32
CA MET A 162 12.46 -4.99 -19.18
C MET A 162 12.07 -4.51 -20.57
N VAL A 163 12.12 -3.22 -20.80
CA VAL A 163 12.07 -2.71 -22.18
C VAL A 163 13.39 -3.06 -22.85
N PRO A 164 13.38 -3.82 -23.97
CA PRO A 164 14.61 -4.15 -24.68
C PRO A 164 15.41 -2.89 -24.98
N GLY A 165 16.70 -2.89 -24.62
CA GLY A 165 17.61 -1.76 -24.87
C GLY A 165 17.60 -0.68 -23.77
N GLN A 166 16.73 -0.75 -22.77
CA GLN A 166 16.81 0.16 -21.63
C GLN A 166 17.66 -0.43 -20.48
N PRO A 167 18.40 0.43 -19.73
CA PRO A 167 19.15 -0.03 -18.58
C PRO A 167 18.21 -0.55 -17.50
N LYS A 168 18.62 -1.66 -16.85
CA LYS A 168 17.88 -2.25 -15.74
C LYS A 168 17.78 -1.27 -14.58
N VAL A 169 16.57 -1.10 -14.05
CA VAL A 169 16.34 -0.45 -12.76
C VAL A 169 16.89 -1.34 -11.65
N ARG A 170 17.49 -0.74 -10.64
CA ARG A 170 17.99 -1.43 -9.43
C ARG A 170 17.28 -0.94 -8.19
N PHE A 171 17.16 -1.80 -7.20
CA PHE A 171 16.76 -1.36 -5.88
C PHE A 171 17.88 -0.54 -5.23
N GLY A 172 17.61 0.73 -4.94
CA GLY A 172 18.60 1.67 -4.42
C GLY A 172 18.76 1.58 -2.91
N GLY A 173 17.67 1.45 -2.20
CA GLY A 173 17.70 1.36 -0.74
C GLY A 173 16.33 1.48 -0.08
N MET A 174 16.33 1.38 1.25
CA MET A 174 15.13 1.53 2.05
C MET A 174 15.37 2.50 3.20
N GLN A 175 14.41 3.40 3.42
CA GLN A 175 14.36 4.27 4.59
C GLN A 175 13.11 3.94 5.41
N VAL A 176 13.26 3.76 6.73
CA VAL A 176 12.14 3.62 7.66
C VAL A 176 11.99 4.92 8.45
N ILE A 177 10.81 5.49 8.43
CA ILE A 177 10.48 6.78 9.07
C ILE A 177 9.39 6.56 10.10
N ASP A 178 9.62 6.98 11.34
CA ASP A 178 8.54 7.09 12.31
C ASP A 178 7.67 8.31 11.97
N PRO A 179 6.39 8.12 11.62
CA PRO A 179 5.52 9.24 11.30
C PRO A 179 5.24 10.15 12.53
N ALA A 180 5.49 9.66 13.74
CA ALA A 180 5.33 10.44 14.96
C ALA A 180 6.60 11.26 15.34
N ALA A 181 7.78 10.90 14.82
CA ALA A 181 9.06 11.49 15.23
C ALA A 181 9.40 12.84 14.57
N ALA A 182 8.60 13.29 13.60
CA ALA A 182 8.87 14.55 12.90
C ALA A 182 7.68 15.50 13.01
N ARG A 183 7.77 16.40 13.89
CA ARG A 183 6.99 17.65 13.97
C ARG A 183 7.93 18.83 14.03
#